data_7948869962d27bcfc4f25dc037a5061d
#
_entry.id   7948869962d27bcfc4f25dc037a5061d
#
_cell.length_a   1.000
_cell.length_b   1.000
_cell.length_c   1.000
_cell.angle_alpha   90.00
_cell.angle_beta   90.00
_cell.angle_gamma   90.00
#
_symmetry.space_group_name_H-M   'P 1'
#
loop_
_entity.id
_entity.type
_entity.pdbx_description
1 polymer ?
#
loop_
_entity_poly.entity_id
_entity_poly.type
_entity_poly.pdbx_seq_one_letter_code
_entity_poly.pdbx_strand_id
1 'polypeptide(L)'
;HHQPRRQRQMCIRDSGYSTQFYIFSGFGIDIGFFKWVLIVLVFVGITNAVNLTDGLDGLVAGSSSISFAGILVISFWIYRHPQYYSKFVSDSFLTVDISLLISSVSGACLGFLWWNTNPAKIIMGDVGSHFIGSMFPLILISLGAEGLLVFFCFLFLVEAGSVIIQVVSFRYRKKRIFKMAPLHHHFEMKNWAETTIIVRFWIINGIFVVLGLGLFYADWVLFGN
;
A
#
# COMPACT_ATOMS: atom_id res chain seq x y z
N HIS A 1 -3.28 50.94 -28.61
CA HIS A 1 -3.28 50.04 -27.46
C HIS A 1 -2.55 48.73 -27.78
N HIS A 2 -1.25 48.70 -27.54
CA HIS A 2 -0.47 47.47 -27.55
C HIS A 2 -0.73 46.72 -26.24
N GLN A 3 -1.54 45.67 -26.29
CA GLN A 3 -1.55 44.67 -25.19
C GLN A 3 -0.22 43.89 -25.26
N PRO A 4 0.55 43.83 -24.16
CA PRO A 4 1.72 42.99 -24.16
C PRO A 4 1.23 41.52 -24.25
N ARG A 5 1.68 40.82 -25.29
CA ARG A 5 1.55 39.39 -25.40
C ARG A 5 2.12 38.79 -24.11
N ARG A 6 1.24 38.29 -23.22
CA ARG A 6 1.67 37.38 -22.17
C ARG A 6 2.36 36.24 -22.89
N GLN A 7 3.68 36.27 -22.87
CA GLN A 7 4.47 35.08 -23.10
C GLN A 7 3.95 34.05 -22.11
N ARG A 8 3.21 33.08 -22.63
CA ARG A 8 3.07 31.80 -21.92
C ARG A 8 4.50 31.28 -21.87
N GLN A 9 5.17 31.58 -20.78
CA GLN A 9 6.30 30.77 -20.34
C GLN A 9 5.73 29.38 -20.17
N MET A 10 5.84 28.60 -21.21
CA MET A 10 5.80 27.18 -21.18
C MET A 10 7.01 26.82 -20.32
N CYS A 11 6.84 26.86 -18.99
CA CYS A 11 7.74 26.17 -18.11
C CYS A 11 7.66 24.70 -18.53
N ILE A 12 8.53 24.32 -19.45
CA ILE A 12 9.06 22.98 -19.50
C ILE A 12 9.77 22.86 -18.15
N ARG A 13 8.98 22.53 -17.15
CA ARG A 13 9.51 22.09 -15.87
C ARG A 13 10.25 20.82 -16.27
N ASP A 14 11.57 20.91 -16.29
CA ASP A 14 12.43 19.77 -16.44
C ASP A 14 11.79 18.68 -15.57
N SER A 15 11.35 17.61 -16.20
CA SER A 15 10.91 16.40 -15.54
C SER A 15 12.16 15.72 -14.97
N GLY A 16 12.87 16.46 -14.14
CA GLY A 16 13.90 15.91 -13.25
C GLY A 16 13.17 14.93 -12.36
N TYR A 17 13.41 13.65 -12.58
CA TYR A 17 12.91 12.60 -11.74
C TYR A 17 13.18 12.97 -10.30
N SER A 18 12.11 13.22 -9.52
CA SER A 18 12.26 13.61 -8.11
C SER A 18 13.00 12.50 -7.37
N THR A 19 14.20 12.80 -6.89
CA THR A 19 15.01 11.91 -6.06
C THR A 19 14.57 11.95 -4.61
N GLN A 20 13.58 12.78 -4.29
CA GLN A 20 13.01 12.88 -2.95
C GLN A 20 12.09 11.70 -2.65
N PHE A 21 12.34 11.04 -1.54
CA PHE A 21 11.45 10.05 -0.96
C PHE A 21 10.54 10.77 0.04
N TYR A 22 9.24 10.72 -0.21
CA TYR A 22 8.24 11.39 0.63
C TYR A 22 7.77 10.43 1.72
N ILE A 23 8.12 10.76 2.97
CA ILE A 23 7.58 10.05 4.14
C ILE A 23 6.14 10.50 4.35
N PHE A 24 5.92 11.81 4.30
CA PHE A 24 4.62 12.49 4.28
C PHE A 24 4.70 13.64 3.29
N SER A 25 3.57 14.19 2.91
CA SER A 25 3.48 15.25 1.90
C SER A 25 4.29 16.53 2.19
N GLY A 26 4.68 16.75 3.44
CA GLY A 26 5.54 17.87 3.86
C GLY A 26 7.01 17.53 4.11
N PHE A 27 7.35 16.24 4.24
CA PHE A 27 8.70 15.82 4.62
C PHE A 27 9.27 14.81 3.62
N GLY A 28 10.11 15.30 2.73
CA GLY A 28 10.84 14.48 1.75
C GLY A 28 12.35 14.48 2.06
N ILE A 29 12.96 13.32 1.99
CA ILE A 29 14.40 13.13 2.10
C ILE A 29 14.95 12.90 0.70
N ASP A 30 15.92 13.70 0.27
CA ASP A 30 16.61 13.44 -0.99
C ASP A 30 17.64 12.34 -0.79
N ILE A 31 17.36 11.17 -1.36
CA ILE A 31 18.23 10.00 -1.31
C ILE A 31 18.89 9.71 -2.67
N GLY A 32 18.77 10.64 -3.62
CA GLY A 32 19.42 10.55 -4.92
C GLY A 32 19.06 9.25 -5.68
N PHE A 33 20.08 8.66 -6.32
CA PHE A 33 19.93 7.42 -7.08
C PHE A 33 19.39 6.24 -6.25
N PHE A 34 19.66 6.22 -4.95
CA PHE A 34 19.17 5.13 -4.06
C PHE A 34 17.65 5.04 -4.00
N LYS A 35 16.90 6.10 -4.34
CA LYS A 35 15.43 6.04 -4.45
C LYS A 35 14.98 4.94 -5.40
N TRP A 36 15.62 4.82 -6.56
CA TRP A 36 15.24 3.82 -7.56
C TRP A 36 15.48 2.40 -7.09
N VAL A 37 16.60 2.18 -6.40
CA VAL A 37 16.89 0.88 -5.78
C VAL A 37 15.85 0.56 -4.71
N LEU A 38 15.50 1.54 -3.87
CA LEU A 38 14.48 1.38 -2.83
C LEU A 38 13.10 1.07 -3.42
N ILE A 39 12.70 1.76 -4.49
CA ILE A 39 11.43 1.50 -5.19
C ILE A 39 11.38 0.04 -5.66
N VAL A 40 12.43 -0.46 -6.31
CA VAL A 40 12.47 -1.86 -6.77
C VAL A 40 12.36 -2.82 -5.59
N LEU A 41 13.09 -2.59 -4.51
CA LEU A 41 13.03 -3.43 -3.30
C LEU A 41 11.65 -3.41 -2.66
N VAL A 42 11.00 -2.25 -2.59
CA VAL A 42 9.64 -2.08 -2.07
C VAL A 42 8.64 -2.84 -2.94
N PHE A 43 8.73 -2.70 -4.27
CA PHE A 43 7.87 -3.45 -5.19
C PHE A 43 8.01 -4.96 -5.00
N VAL A 44 9.22 -5.48 -5.07
CA VAL A 44 9.48 -6.90 -4.89
C VAL A 44 9.08 -7.37 -3.50
N GLY A 45 9.41 -6.59 -2.48
CA GLY A 45 9.11 -6.92 -1.08
C GLY A 45 7.62 -7.01 -0.80
N ILE A 46 6.83 -6.01 -1.19
CA ILE A 46 5.39 -5.98 -0.95
C ILE A 46 4.66 -7.02 -1.81
N THR A 47 5.05 -7.16 -3.07
CA THR A 47 4.46 -8.17 -3.96
C THR A 47 4.61 -9.57 -3.37
N ASN A 48 5.81 -9.92 -2.91
CA ASN A 48 6.04 -11.20 -2.26
C ASN A 48 5.36 -11.31 -0.89
N ALA A 49 5.26 -10.21 -0.12
CA ALA A 49 4.58 -10.21 1.16
C ALA A 49 3.08 -10.52 1.01
N VAL A 50 2.42 -9.95 0.00
CA VAL A 50 1.01 -10.25 -0.31
C VAL A 50 0.86 -11.70 -0.76
N ASN A 51 1.76 -12.21 -1.60
CA ASN A 51 1.74 -13.61 -2.02
C ASN A 51 1.93 -14.57 -0.83
N LEU A 52 2.85 -14.29 0.08
CA LEU A 52 3.05 -15.09 1.30
C LEU A 52 1.84 -15.06 2.24
N THR A 53 1.01 -14.03 2.16
CA THR A 53 -0.21 -13.90 2.97
C THR A 53 -1.40 -14.67 2.39
N ASP A 54 -1.33 -15.07 1.11
CA ASP A 54 -2.39 -15.80 0.40
C ASP A 54 -2.44 -17.28 0.81
N GLY A 55 -2.55 -17.54 2.11
CA GLY A 55 -2.62 -18.89 2.69
C GLY A 55 -3.97 -19.24 3.30
N LEU A 56 -4.86 -18.26 3.49
CA LEU A 56 -6.21 -18.45 4.04
C LEU A 56 -7.27 -17.82 3.13
N ASP A 57 -8.39 -18.52 3.00
CA ASP A 57 -9.53 -18.11 2.17
C ASP A 57 -10.04 -16.71 2.54
N GLY A 58 -9.94 -15.74 1.61
CA GLY A 58 -10.43 -14.37 1.81
C GLY A 58 -9.48 -13.43 2.56
N LEU A 59 -8.36 -13.91 3.11
CA LEU A 59 -7.46 -13.08 3.89
C LEU A 59 -6.87 -11.93 3.06
N VAL A 60 -6.27 -12.23 1.91
CA VAL A 60 -5.67 -11.22 1.02
C VAL A 60 -6.73 -10.32 0.41
N ALA A 61 -7.80 -10.88 -0.15
CA ALA A 61 -8.83 -10.11 -0.83
C ALA A 61 -9.52 -9.12 0.12
N GLY A 62 -9.88 -9.55 1.33
CA GLY A 62 -10.51 -8.71 2.34
C GLY A 62 -9.58 -7.63 2.88
N SER A 63 -8.36 -8.00 3.27
CA SER A 63 -7.36 -7.03 3.76
C SER A 63 -7.02 -5.99 2.70
N SER A 64 -6.85 -6.42 1.44
CA SER A 64 -6.56 -5.50 0.33
C SER A 64 -7.72 -4.55 0.05
N SER A 65 -8.97 -5.04 0.10
CA SER A 65 -10.15 -4.18 -0.08
C SER A 65 -10.22 -3.07 0.98
N ILE A 66 -9.94 -3.40 2.25
CA ILE A 66 -9.90 -2.42 3.34
C ILE A 66 -8.78 -1.39 3.10
N SER A 67 -7.59 -1.85 2.71
CA SER A 67 -6.46 -0.96 2.45
C SER A 67 -6.70 -0.06 1.24
N PHE A 68 -7.21 -0.59 0.12
CA PHE A 68 -7.52 0.22 -1.06
C PHE A 68 -8.64 1.22 -0.80
N ALA A 69 -9.65 0.88 0.02
CA ALA A 69 -10.67 1.84 0.43
C ALA A 69 -10.05 3.03 1.18
N GLY A 70 -9.08 2.79 2.06
CA GLY A 70 -8.33 3.87 2.72
C GLY A 70 -7.50 4.71 1.75
N ILE A 71 -6.77 4.06 0.84
CA ILE A 71 -5.96 4.77 -0.17
C ILE A 71 -6.86 5.59 -1.12
N LEU A 72 -8.07 5.11 -1.43
CA LEU A 72 -9.05 5.86 -2.23
C LEU A 72 -9.45 7.18 -1.56
N VAL A 73 -9.63 7.19 -0.24
CA VAL A 73 -9.91 8.42 0.51
C VAL A 73 -8.76 9.42 0.37
N ILE A 74 -7.50 8.95 0.46
CA ILE A 74 -6.31 9.80 0.27
C ILE A 74 -6.28 10.36 -1.16
N SER A 75 -6.44 9.49 -2.17
CA SER A 75 -6.42 9.91 -3.56
C SER A 75 -7.47 10.97 -3.87
N PHE A 76 -8.69 10.79 -3.37
CA PHE A 76 -9.77 11.76 -3.51
C PHE A 76 -9.48 13.06 -2.76
N TRP A 77 -8.85 12.98 -1.58
CA TRP A 77 -8.43 14.16 -0.83
C TRP A 77 -7.39 14.98 -1.58
N ILE A 78 -6.37 14.34 -2.14
CA ILE A 78 -5.33 14.98 -2.95
C ILE A 78 -5.97 15.68 -4.17
N TYR A 79 -6.91 15.03 -4.85
CA TYR A 79 -7.65 15.61 -5.97
C TYR A 79 -8.40 16.89 -5.58
N ARG A 80 -9.01 16.91 -4.38
CA ARG A 80 -9.78 18.08 -3.90
C ARG A 80 -8.90 19.24 -3.43
N HIS A 81 -7.62 19.01 -3.18
CA HIS A 81 -6.69 20.01 -2.67
C HIS A 81 -5.43 20.15 -3.55
N PRO A 82 -5.59 20.40 -4.87
CA PRO A 82 -4.48 20.38 -5.83
C PRO A 82 -3.43 21.46 -5.54
N GLN A 83 -3.83 22.56 -4.90
CA GLN A 83 -2.92 23.67 -4.56
C GLN A 83 -1.80 23.24 -3.64
N TYR A 84 -2.10 22.39 -2.67
CA TYR A 84 -1.14 21.86 -1.71
C TYR A 84 -0.29 20.74 -2.32
N TYR A 85 -0.93 19.81 -3.03
CA TYR A 85 -0.29 18.60 -3.53
C TYR A 85 0.36 18.78 -4.92
N SER A 86 0.26 19.95 -5.56
CA SER A 86 0.88 20.22 -6.87
C SER A 86 2.41 20.06 -6.90
N LYS A 87 3.06 20.07 -5.73
CA LYS A 87 4.49 19.81 -5.60
C LYS A 87 4.85 18.33 -5.81
N PHE A 88 3.92 17.43 -5.52
CA PHE A 88 4.10 15.97 -5.49
C PHE A 88 3.45 15.29 -6.68
N VAL A 89 2.26 15.75 -7.06
CA VAL A 89 1.50 15.25 -8.20
C VAL A 89 1.42 16.36 -9.24
N SER A 90 2.13 16.17 -10.33
CA SER A 90 2.29 17.20 -11.38
C SER A 90 1.00 17.50 -12.15
N ASP A 91 0.02 16.60 -12.10
CA ASP A 91 -1.24 16.74 -12.82
C ASP A 91 -2.42 16.26 -11.97
N SER A 92 -3.41 17.14 -11.77
CA SER A 92 -4.64 16.80 -11.06
C SER A 92 -5.49 15.74 -11.77
N PHE A 93 -5.39 15.64 -13.11
CA PHE A 93 -6.06 14.58 -13.87
C PHE A 93 -5.50 13.20 -13.52
N LEU A 94 -4.18 13.08 -13.35
CA LEU A 94 -3.56 11.82 -12.92
C LEU A 94 -4.16 11.28 -11.62
N THR A 95 -4.53 12.17 -10.69
CA THR A 95 -5.12 11.76 -9.40
C THR A 95 -6.51 11.16 -9.56
N VAL A 96 -7.31 11.64 -10.52
CA VAL A 96 -8.62 11.07 -10.87
C VAL A 96 -8.43 9.69 -11.47
N ASP A 97 -7.50 9.53 -12.41
CA ASP A 97 -7.20 8.24 -13.04
C ASP A 97 -6.72 7.20 -12.02
N ILE A 98 -5.87 7.63 -11.08
CA ILE A 98 -5.45 6.77 -9.95
C ILE A 98 -6.65 6.41 -9.07
N SER A 99 -7.56 7.33 -8.77
CA SER A 99 -8.76 7.04 -7.98
C SER A 99 -9.67 6.03 -8.69
N LEU A 100 -9.81 6.10 -10.01
CA LEU A 100 -10.54 5.13 -10.82
C LEU A 100 -9.86 3.75 -10.78
N LEU A 101 -8.53 3.72 -10.90
CA LEU A 101 -7.76 2.48 -10.78
C LEU A 101 -7.96 1.82 -9.41
N ILE A 102 -7.82 2.60 -8.32
CA ILE A 102 -8.03 2.10 -6.95
C ILE A 102 -9.44 1.54 -6.77
N SER A 103 -10.45 2.26 -7.25
CA SER A 103 -11.85 1.84 -7.17
C SER A 103 -12.09 0.54 -7.92
N SER A 104 -11.49 0.41 -9.11
CA SER A 104 -11.60 -0.79 -9.95
C SER A 104 -10.94 -2.00 -9.28
N VAL A 105 -9.72 -1.85 -8.74
CA VAL A 105 -9.02 -2.92 -8.04
C VAL A 105 -9.75 -3.29 -6.75
N SER A 106 -10.21 -2.31 -5.98
CA SER A 106 -11.00 -2.55 -4.76
C SER A 106 -12.30 -3.29 -5.06
N GLY A 107 -13.02 -2.87 -6.10
CA GLY A 107 -14.24 -3.54 -6.56
C GLY A 107 -13.99 -4.98 -7.03
N ALA A 108 -12.89 -5.20 -7.75
CA ALA A 108 -12.48 -6.55 -8.16
C ALA A 108 -12.16 -7.45 -6.96
N CYS A 109 -11.44 -6.91 -5.95
CA CYS A 109 -11.15 -7.65 -4.71
C CYS A 109 -12.44 -7.99 -3.95
N LEU A 110 -13.41 -7.07 -3.85
CA LEU A 110 -14.69 -7.32 -3.18
C LEU A 110 -15.53 -8.35 -3.95
N GLY A 111 -15.59 -8.25 -5.28
CA GLY A 111 -16.29 -9.22 -6.11
C GLY A 111 -15.67 -10.62 -6.03
N PHE A 112 -14.33 -10.68 -6.01
CA PHE A 112 -13.60 -11.93 -5.81
C PHE A 112 -13.85 -12.49 -4.40
N LEU A 113 -13.79 -11.64 -3.36
CA LEU A 113 -14.00 -12.02 -1.96
C LEU A 113 -15.36 -12.70 -1.75
N TRP A 114 -16.40 -12.29 -2.47
CA TRP A 114 -17.72 -12.91 -2.40
C TRP A 114 -17.68 -14.43 -2.63
N TRP A 115 -16.78 -14.90 -3.50
CA TRP A 115 -16.62 -16.31 -3.81
C TRP A 115 -15.42 -16.97 -3.12
N ASN A 116 -14.48 -16.16 -2.64
CA ASN A 116 -13.26 -16.60 -1.95
C ASN A 116 -13.41 -16.65 -0.41
N THR A 117 -14.58 -16.31 0.13
CA THR A 117 -14.88 -16.44 1.56
C THR A 117 -14.88 -17.92 1.97
N ASN A 118 -14.34 -18.23 3.15
CA ASN A 118 -14.25 -19.59 3.67
C ASN A 118 -15.65 -20.26 3.85
N PRO A 119 -15.91 -21.46 3.30
CA PRO A 119 -15.04 -22.21 2.41
C PRO A 119 -15.00 -21.64 0.99
N ALA A 120 -13.81 -21.39 0.45
CA ALA A 120 -13.64 -20.75 -0.83
C ALA A 120 -14.16 -21.61 -1.99
N LYS A 121 -14.87 -20.96 -2.92
CA LYS A 121 -15.29 -21.57 -4.20
C LYS A 121 -14.29 -21.29 -5.32
N ILE A 122 -13.49 -20.25 -5.18
CA ILE A 122 -12.42 -19.86 -6.09
C ILE A 122 -11.18 -19.49 -5.29
N ILE A 123 -10.00 -19.77 -5.84
CA ILE A 123 -8.70 -19.50 -5.22
C ILE A 123 -7.98 -18.45 -6.06
N MET A 124 -7.26 -17.52 -5.41
CA MET A 124 -6.60 -16.41 -6.07
C MET A 124 -5.39 -16.85 -6.90
N GLY A 125 -4.54 -17.68 -6.33
CA GLY A 125 -3.27 -18.10 -6.92
C GLY A 125 -2.24 -16.97 -7.05
N ASP A 126 -1.02 -17.34 -7.44
CA ASP A 126 0.12 -16.42 -7.47
C ASP A 126 -0.09 -15.20 -8.38
N VAL A 127 -0.78 -15.37 -9.50
CA VAL A 127 -1.02 -14.25 -10.44
C VAL A 127 -1.86 -13.17 -9.79
N GLY A 128 -2.91 -13.54 -9.07
CA GLY A 128 -3.79 -12.59 -8.40
C GLY A 128 -3.11 -11.90 -7.23
N SER A 129 -2.42 -12.65 -6.37
CA SER A 129 -1.73 -12.09 -5.20
C SER A 129 -0.57 -11.18 -5.60
N HIS A 130 0.21 -11.53 -6.64
CA HIS A 130 1.26 -10.66 -7.18
C HIS A 130 0.69 -9.41 -7.83
N PHE A 131 -0.42 -9.52 -8.57
CA PHE A 131 -1.11 -8.36 -9.13
C PHE A 131 -1.52 -7.38 -8.03
N ILE A 132 -2.27 -7.86 -7.01
CA ILE A 132 -2.71 -7.04 -5.88
C ILE A 132 -1.50 -6.42 -5.16
N GLY A 133 -0.47 -7.22 -4.89
CA GLY A 133 0.73 -6.78 -4.19
C GLY A 133 1.48 -5.67 -4.93
N SER A 134 1.52 -5.71 -6.27
CA SER A 134 2.17 -4.69 -7.10
C SER A 134 1.37 -3.38 -7.15
N MET A 135 0.05 -3.42 -6.97
CA MET A 135 -0.79 -2.22 -7.00
C MET A 135 -0.52 -1.29 -5.81
N PHE A 136 -0.18 -1.81 -4.63
CA PHE A 136 0.11 -0.96 -3.46
C PHE A 136 1.26 0.02 -3.69
N PRO A 137 2.48 -0.44 -4.01
CA PRO A 137 3.58 0.49 -4.26
C PRO A 137 3.36 1.35 -5.50
N LEU A 138 2.77 0.79 -6.57
CA LEU A 138 2.45 1.57 -7.77
C LEU A 138 1.61 2.79 -7.42
N ILE A 139 0.51 2.60 -6.71
CA ILE A 139 -0.45 3.65 -6.38
C ILE A 139 0.15 4.66 -5.41
N LEU A 140 0.72 4.19 -4.29
CA LEU A 140 1.21 5.08 -3.22
C LEU A 140 2.44 5.89 -3.65
N ILE A 141 3.33 5.32 -4.48
CA ILE A 141 4.45 6.05 -5.07
C ILE A 141 3.94 7.10 -6.08
N SER A 142 2.94 6.75 -6.89
CA SER A 142 2.33 7.70 -7.83
C SER A 142 1.61 8.86 -7.13
N LEU A 143 1.13 8.66 -5.90
CA LEU A 143 0.52 9.70 -5.07
C LEU A 143 1.54 10.49 -4.24
N GLY A 144 2.84 10.16 -4.30
CA GLY A 144 3.86 10.77 -3.44
C GLY A 144 3.64 10.49 -1.95
N ALA A 145 3.13 9.31 -1.63
CA ALA A 145 2.75 8.89 -0.28
C ALA A 145 3.46 7.58 0.13
N GLU A 146 4.73 7.46 -0.26
CA GLU A 146 5.53 6.23 -0.10
C GLU A 146 5.62 5.79 1.37
N GLY A 147 5.72 6.74 2.30
CA GLY A 147 5.81 6.42 3.74
C GLY A 147 4.56 5.76 4.30
N LEU A 148 3.40 5.98 3.68
CA LEU A 148 2.14 5.36 4.10
C LEU A 148 2.05 3.87 3.73
N LEU A 149 2.94 3.36 2.86
CA LEU A 149 3.00 1.93 2.53
C LEU A 149 3.08 1.05 3.78
N VAL A 150 3.81 1.49 4.81
CA VAL A 150 3.95 0.73 6.06
C VAL A 150 2.59 0.53 6.75
N PHE A 151 1.70 1.49 6.67
CA PHE A 151 0.38 1.41 7.31
C PHE A 151 -0.62 0.63 6.46
N PHE A 152 -0.69 0.91 5.15
CA PHE A 152 -1.64 0.25 4.26
C PHE A 152 -1.26 -1.19 3.90
N CYS A 153 0.03 -1.54 4.01
CA CYS A 153 0.52 -2.90 3.81
C CYS A 153 0.93 -3.58 5.14
N PHE A 154 0.54 -3.03 6.30
CA PHE A 154 1.02 -3.49 7.60
C PHE A 154 0.86 -4.99 7.81
N LEU A 155 -0.32 -5.53 7.54
CA LEU A 155 -0.58 -6.96 7.69
C LEU A 155 0.37 -7.81 6.85
N PHE A 156 0.55 -7.46 5.59
CA PHE A 156 1.43 -8.18 4.66
C PHE A 156 2.89 -8.12 5.10
N LEU A 157 3.32 -6.95 5.61
CA LEU A 157 4.68 -6.77 6.14
C LEU A 157 4.91 -7.60 7.40
N VAL A 158 3.92 -7.73 8.26
CA VAL A 158 4.01 -8.59 9.46
C VAL A 158 4.08 -10.07 9.09
N GLU A 159 3.27 -10.51 8.13
CA GLU A 159 3.29 -11.88 7.63
C GLU A 159 4.67 -12.22 7.03
N ALA A 160 5.19 -11.42 6.11
CA ALA A 160 6.50 -11.62 5.52
C ALA A 160 7.63 -11.50 6.56
N GLY A 161 7.52 -10.52 7.48
CA GLY A 161 8.44 -10.34 8.59
C GLY A 161 8.53 -11.57 9.49
N SER A 162 7.40 -12.23 9.76
CA SER A 162 7.35 -13.46 10.53
C SER A 162 8.17 -14.59 9.89
N VAL A 163 8.12 -14.69 8.55
CA VAL A 163 8.90 -15.67 7.79
C VAL A 163 10.40 -15.35 7.88
N ILE A 164 10.76 -14.08 7.67
CA ILE A 164 12.17 -13.63 7.76
C ILE A 164 12.73 -13.94 9.16
N ILE A 165 12.01 -13.56 10.21
CA ILE A 165 12.40 -13.78 11.61
C ILE A 165 12.57 -15.27 11.88
N GLN A 166 11.63 -16.10 11.40
CA GLN A 166 11.69 -17.55 11.57
C GLN A 166 12.92 -18.16 10.89
N VAL A 167 13.18 -17.79 9.64
CA VAL A 167 14.32 -18.28 8.85
C VAL A 167 15.64 -17.87 9.49
N VAL A 168 15.77 -16.61 9.87
CA VAL A 168 16.97 -16.08 10.54
C VAL A 168 17.23 -16.78 11.85
N SER A 169 16.21 -16.93 12.71
CA SER A 169 16.34 -17.62 14.00
C SER A 169 16.74 -19.09 13.81
N PHE A 170 16.10 -19.79 12.88
CA PHE A 170 16.42 -21.19 12.63
C PHE A 170 17.84 -21.37 12.05
N ARG A 171 18.28 -20.45 11.19
CA ARG A 171 19.63 -20.52 10.58
C ARG A 171 20.73 -20.31 11.62
N TYR A 172 20.57 -19.28 12.51
CA TYR A 172 21.61 -18.92 13.47
C TYR A 172 21.50 -19.64 14.83
N ARG A 173 20.28 -19.87 15.33
CA ARG A 173 20.04 -20.43 16.67
C ARG A 173 19.50 -21.85 16.65
N LYS A 174 19.15 -22.40 15.47
CA LYS A 174 18.49 -23.72 15.31
C LYS A 174 17.19 -23.85 16.12
N LYS A 175 16.56 -22.71 16.47
CA LYS A 175 15.33 -22.67 17.26
C LYS A 175 14.23 -21.97 16.45
N ARG A 176 13.02 -22.53 16.51
CA ARG A 176 11.81 -21.93 15.94
C ARG A 176 11.24 -20.92 16.93
N ILE A 177 10.92 -19.70 16.47
CA ILE A 177 10.21 -18.66 17.26
C ILE A 177 8.71 -18.91 17.16
N PHE A 178 8.21 -19.10 15.95
CA PHE A 178 6.81 -19.45 15.70
C PHE A 178 6.69 -20.97 15.50
N LYS A 179 5.50 -21.52 15.82
CA LYS A 179 5.20 -22.94 15.53
C LYS A 179 5.33 -23.19 14.01
N MET A 180 4.81 -22.27 13.22
CA MET A 180 4.91 -22.24 11.76
C MET A 180 4.94 -20.77 11.31
N ALA A 181 5.53 -20.46 10.17
CA ALA A 181 5.49 -19.16 9.50
C ALA A 181 4.98 -19.38 8.08
N PRO A 182 4.24 -18.46 7.50
CA PRO A 182 3.80 -17.14 8.01
C PRO A 182 2.92 -17.19 9.27
N LEU A 183 2.61 -15.98 9.82
CA LEU A 183 2.00 -15.86 11.15
C LEU A 183 0.59 -16.47 11.24
N HIS A 184 -0.22 -16.40 10.17
CA HIS A 184 -1.54 -17.04 10.14
C HIS A 184 -1.44 -18.56 10.43
N HIS A 185 -0.47 -19.27 9.88
CA HIS A 185 -0.26 -20.68 10.16
C HIS A 185 0.15 -20.95 11.62
N HIS A 186 0.81 -20.00 12.29
CA HIS A 186 1.09 -20.11 13.71
C HIS A 186 -0.20 -20.21 14.53
N PHE A 187 -1.23 -19.45 14.17
CA PHE A 187 -2.52 -19.47 14.87
C PHE A 187 -3.35 -20.70 14.51
N GLU A 188 -3.30 -21.21 13.29
CA GLU A 188 -3.89 -22.50 12.90
C GLU A 188 -3.29 -23.64 13.74
N MET A 189 -1.96 -23.64 13.92
CA MET A 189 -1.25 -24.61 14.77
C MET A 189 -1.57 -24.45 16.28
N LYS A 190 -2.28 -23.39 16.65
CA LYS A 190 -2.89 -23.18 17.97
C LYS A 190 -4.37 -23.58 18.01
N ASN A 191 -4.88 -24.21 16.96
CA ASN A 191 -6.28 -24.65 16.81
C ASN A 191 -7.29 -23.48 16.80
N TRP A 192 -6.91 -22.31 16.28
CA TRP A 192 -7.87 -21.26 16.01
C TRP A 192 -8.63 -21.58 14.73
N ALA A 193 -9.93 -21.32 14.70
CA ALA A 193 -10.70 -21.43 13.46
C ALA A 193 -10.20 -20.39 12.43
N GLU A 194 -10.09 -20.80 11.17
CA GLU A 194 -9.63 -19.94 10.06
C GLU A 194 -10.39 -18.63 9.99
N THR A 195 -11.72 -18.69 10.07
CA THR A 195 -12.58 -17.49 10.07
C THR A 195 -12.26 -16.52 11.20
N THR A 196 -11.87 -17.04 12.37
CA THR A 196 -11.46 -16.21 13.52
C THR A 196 -10.14 -15.51 13.24
N ILE A 197 -9.18 -16.20 12.60
CA ILE A 197 -7.90 -15.62 12.21
C ILE A 197 -8.12 -14.51 11.19
N ILE A 198 -8.89 -14.79 10.14
CA ILE A 198 -9.18 -13.85 9.05
C ILE A 198 -9.83 -12.57 9.59
N VAL A 199 -10.90 -12.70 10.37
CA VAL A 199 -11.62 -11.53 10.91
C VAL A 199 -10.71 -10.68 11.83
N ARG A 200 -9.92 -11.31 12.70
CA ARG A 200 -8.99 -10.59 13.57
C ARG A 200 -7.91 -9.87 12.76
N PHE A 201 -7.41 -10.48 11.71
CA PHE A 201 -6.41 -9.87 10.84
C PHE A 201 -7.00 -8.70 10.04
N TRP A 202 -8.25 -8.80 9.57
CA TRP A 202 -8.95 -7.67 8.95
C TRP A 202 -9.13 -6.50 9.92
N ILE A 203 -9.49 -6.79 11.18
CA ILE A 203 -9.62 -5.75 12.23
C ILE A 203 -8.28 -5.06 12.46
N ILE A 204 -7.20 -5.82 12.63
CA ILE A 204 -5.85 -5.26 12.81
C ILE A 204 -5.46 -4.43 11.60
N ASN A 205 -5.65 -4.94 10.39
CA ASN A 205 -5.37 -4.20 9.16
C ASN A 205 -6.17 -2.90 9.09
N GLY A 206 -7.47 -2.95 9.40
CA GLY A 206 -8.33 -1.77 9.45
C GLY A 206 -7.86 -0.71 10.45
N ILE A 207 -7.38 -1.11 11.62
CA ILE A 207 -6.79 -0.19 12.61
C ILE A 207 -5.58 0.53 12.01
N PHE A 208 -4.68 -0.19 11.33
CA PHE A 208 -3.51 0.44 10.71
C PHE A 208 -3.87 1.32 9.52
N VAL A 209 -4.89 0.96 8.74
CA VAL A 209 -5.45 1.82 7.69
C VAL A 209 -5.96 3.14 8.28
N VAL A 210 -6.72 3.09 9.38
CA VAL A 210 -7.22 4.28 10.08
C VAL A 210 -6.07 5.13 10.63
N LEU A 211 -5.04 4.50 11.21
CA LEU A 211 -3.84 5.21 11.65
C LEU A 211 -3.12 5.90 10.48
N GLY A 212 -2.97 5.22 9.34
CA GLY A 212 -2.38 5.79 8.13
C GLY A 212 -3.17 6.99 7.61
N LEU A 213 -4.51 6.91 7.60
CA LEU A 213 -5.40 8.02 7.25
C LEU A 213 -5.25 9.18 8.24
N GLY A 214 -5.18 8.87 9.54
CA GLY A 214 -5.00 9.88 10.60
C GLY A 214 -3.68 10.63 10.45
N LEU A 215 -2.59 9.93 10.15
CA LEU A 215 -1.29 10.53 9.91
C LEU A 215 -1.28 11.40 8.65
N PHE A 216 -1.89 10.93 7.56
CA PHE A 216 -2.04 11.71 6.33
C PHE A 216 -2.82 13.01 6.59
N TYR A 217 -3.92 12.93 7.33
CA TYR A 217 -4.72 14.10 7.66
C TYR A 217 -4.00 15.04 8.62
N ALA A 218 -3.26 14.52 9.61
CA ALA A 218 -2.47 15.30 10.53
C ALA A 218 -1.37 16.10 9.81
N ASP A 219 -0.69 15.47 8.83
CA ASP A 219 0.29 16.14 7.99
C ASP A 219 -0.33 17.31 7.22
N TRP A 220 -1.51 17.10 6.63
CA TRP A 220 -2.23 18.17 5.94
C TRP A 220 -2.63 19.32 6.85
N VAL A 221 -3.11 19.02 8.07
CA VAL A 221 -3.49 20.07 9.05
C VAL A 221 -2.28 20.87 9.53
N LEU A 222 -1.13 20.22 9.70
CA LEU A 222 0.08 20.86 10.20
C LEU A 222 0.81 21.69 9.14
N PHE A 223 0.79 21.26 7.89
CA PHE A 223 1.61 21.83 6.81
C PHE A 223 0.79 22.33 5.62
N GLY A 224 -0.51 22.13 5.58
CA GLY A 224 -1.41 22.46 4.47
C GLY A 224 -2.08 23.83 4.55
N ASN A 225 -1.85 24.58 5.65
CA ASN A 225 -2.38 25.95 5.88
C ASN A 225 -1.34 27.00 5.56
#